data_1992f8ae290b5231a1d22da59052d195
#
_entry.id   1992f8ae290b5231a1d22da59052d195
#
_cell.length_a   1.000
_cell.length_b   1.000
_cell.length_c   1.000
_cell.angle_alpha   90.00
_cell.angle_beta   90.00
_cell.angle_gamma   90.00
#
_symmetry.space_group_name_H-M   'P 1'
#
loop_
_entity.id
_entity.type
_entity.pdbx_description
1 polymer ?
#
loop_
_entity_poly.entity_id
_entity_poly.type
_entity_poly.pdbx_seq_one_letter_code
_entity_poly.pdbx_strand_id
1 'polypeptide(L)'
;MNRHKQLIHDRYEALMFAKSPEAGRKAARELVQIVLGDEALSMPLEEALRECCRKLRPSKDPREQARFEAEFVEMGLWPDGSQRIAA
;
A
#
# COMPACT_ATOMS: atom_id res chain seq x y z
N MET A 1 4.99 -22.91 5.09
CA MET A 1 4.79 -21.46 5.01
C MET A 1 3.67 -21.12 4.06
N ASN A 2 2.89 -20.14 4.39
CA ASN A 2 1.75 -19.74 3.56
C ASN A 2 2.23 -18.93 2.36
N ARG A 3 1.97 -19.45 1.15
CA ARG A 3 2.36 -18.77 -0.08
C ARG A 3 1.72 -17.39 -0.21
N HIS A 4 0.50 -17.26 0.29
CA HIS A 4 -0.22 -15.98 0.26
C HIS A 4 0.52 -14.91 1.08
N LYS A 5 1.00 -15.27 2.25
CA LYS A 5 1.77 -14.36 3.10
C LYS A 5 3.07 -13.95 2.42
N GLN A 6 3.70 -14.88 1.73
CA GLN A 6 4.94 -14.60 1.03
C GLN A 6 4.71 -13.57 -0.09
N LEU A 7 3.60 -13.72 -0.83
CA LEU A 7 3.26 -12.76 -1.87
C LEU A 7 3.00 -11.37 -1.31
N ILE A 8 2.29 -11.29 -0.19
CA ILE A 8 2.04 -10.02 0.46
C ILE A 8 3.35 -9.36 0.86
N HIS A 9 4.24 -10.11 1.46
CA HIS A 9 5.53 -9.61 1.88
C HIS A 9 6.34 -9.09 0.70
N ASP A 10 6.38 -9.87 -0.38
CA ASP A 10 7.13 -9.49 -1.58
C ASP A 10 6.61 -8.20 -2.19
N ARG A 11 5.29 -8.05 -2.28
CA ARG A 11 4.71 -6.85 -2.86
C ARG A 11 4.84 -5.64 -1.94
N TYR A 12 4.79 -5.87 -0.64
CA TYR A 12 5.02 -4.81 0.33
C TYR A 12 6.44 -4.27 0.20
N GLU A 13 7.42 -5.16 0.09
CA GLU A 13 8.80 -4.75 -0.11
C GLU A 13 8.98 -4.02 -1.44
N ALA A 14 8.35 -4.52 -2.49
CA ALA A 14 8.42 -3.86 -3.78
C ALA A 14 7.87 -2.44 -3.70
N LEU A 15 6.82 -2.24 -2.92
CA LEU A 15 6.24 -0.91 -2.72
C LEU A 15 7.20 -0.01 -1.93
N MET A 16 7.75 -0.52 -0.83
CA MET A 16 8.64 0.26 0.03
C MET A 16 9.91 0.69 -0.68
N PHE A 17 10.43 -0.17 -1.54
CA PHE A 17 11.70 0.09 -2.21
C PHE A 17 11.55 0.46 -3.68
N ALA A 18 10.35 0.86 -4.08
CA ALA A 18 10.11 1.30 -5.44
C ALA A 18 10.97 2.53 -5.76
N LYS A 19 11.56 2.53 -6.94
CA LYS A 19 12.46 3.60 -7.35
C LYS A 19 11.82 4.56 -8.33
N SER A 20 10.60 4.30 -8.74
CA SER A 20 9.88 5.18 -9.65
C SER A 20 8.41 5.19 -9.30
N PRO A 21 7.69 6.25 -9.70
CA PRO A 21 6.25 6.30 -9.47
C PRO A 21 5.50 5.13 -10.10
N GLU A 22 5.92 4.72 -11.28
CA GLU A 22 5.30 3.60 -11.97
C GLU A 22 5.48 2.30 -11.23
N ALA A 23 6.69 2.04 -10.77
CA ALA A 23 6.97 0.82 -10.02
C ALA A 23 6.19 0.82 -8.70
N GLY A 24 6.10 1.97 -8.05
CA GLY A 24 5.37 2.10 -6.79
C GLY A 24 3.89 1.83 -6.98
N ARG A 25 3.28 2.44 -8.00
CA ARG A 25 1.86 2.22 -8.27
C ARG A 25 1.56 0.79 -8.67
N LYS A 26 2.45 0.20 -9.45
CA LYS A 26 2.27 -1.19 -9.85
C LYS A 26 2.30 -2.12 -8.64
N ALA A 27 3.28 -1.93 -7.78
CA ALA A 27 3.39 -2.73 -6.57
C ALA A 27 2.16 -2.52 -5.67
N ALA A 28 1.68 -1.28 -5.57
CA ALA A 28 0.50 -0.97 -4.77
C ALA A 28 -0.73 -1.68 -5.31
N ARG A 29 -0.95 -1.64 -6.61
CA ARG A 29 -2.10 -2.32 -7.20
C ARG A 29 -2.05 -3.82 -6.99
N GLU A 30 -0.88 -4.39 -7.14
CA GLU A 30 -0.71 -5.82 -6.92
C GLU A 30 -0.96 -6.19 -5.47
N LEU A 31 -0.46 -5.36 -4.55
CA LEU A 31 -0.63 -5.62 -3.13
C LEU A 31 -2.11 -5.54 -2.73
N VAL A 32 -2.81 -4.49 -3.14
CA VAL A 32 -4.21 -4.35 -2.76
C VAL A 32 -5.05 -5.47 -3.37
N GLN A 33 -4.71 -5.92 -4.55
CA GLN A 33 -5.43 -7.01 -5.18
C GLN A 33 -5.22 -8.33 -4.42
N ILE A 34 -4.02 -8.56 -3.94
CA ILE A 34 -3.73 -9.76 -3.15
C ILE A 34 -4.48 -9.72 -1.81
N VAL A 35 -4.46 -8.57 -1.16
CA VAL A 35 -5.05 -8.43 0.18
C VAL A 35 -6.57 -8.35 0.13
N LEU A 36 -7.12 -7.56 -0.79
CA LEU A 36 -8.55 -7.31 -0.85
C LEU A 36 -9.29 -8.17 -1.88
N GLY A 37 -8.56 -8.76 -2.82
CA GLY A 37 -9.17 -9.54 -3.86
C GLY A 37 -9.93 -8.67 -4.86
N ASP A 38 -11.05 -9.20 -5.36
CA ASP A 38 -11.82 -8.51 -6.40
C ASP A 38 -12.41 -7.18 -5.93
N GLU A 39 -12.56 -7.00 -4.63
CA GLU A 39 -13.07 -5.74 -4.10
C GLU A 39 -12.20 -4.56 -4.53
N ALA A 40 -10.90 -4.78 -4.65
CA ALA A 40 -9.98 -3.73 -5.05
C ALA A 40 -10.29 -3.17 -6.42
N LEU A 41 -10.91 -3.96 -7.29
CA LEU A 41 -11.20 -3.54 -8.65
C LEU A 41 -12.30 -2.48 -8.71
N SER A 42 -13.16 -2.42 -7.70
CA SER A 42 -14.25 -1.46 -7.66
C SER A 42 -13.94 -0.25 -6.79
N MET A 43 -12.72 -0.14 -6.28
CA MET A 43 -12.32 0.93 -5.37
C MET A 43 -11.26 1.82 -6.01
N PRO A 44 -11.31 3.14 -5.74
CA PRO A 44 -10.16 3.98 -6.08
C PRO A 44 -8.91 3.46 -5.39
N LEU A 45 -7.77 3.63 -6.02
CA LEU A 45 -6.53 3.10 -5.45
C LEU A 45 -6.24 3.63 -4.05
N GLU A 46 -6.53 4.91 -3.81
CA GLU A 46 -6.32 5.50 -2.50
C GLU A 46 -7.14 4.77 -1.43
N GLU A 47 -8.41 4.53 -1.72
CA GLU A 47 -9.28 3.85 -0.78
C GLU A 47 -8.84 2.41 -0.56
N ALA A 48 -8.47 1.73 -1.64
CA ALA A 48 -7.98 0.36 -1.55
C ALA A 48 -6.72 0.29 -0.70
N LEU A 49 -5.82 1.26 -0.83
CA LEU A 49 -4.62 1.30 -0.03
C LEU A 49 -4.93 1.49 1.46
N ARG A 50 -5.90 2.34 1.78
CA ARG A 50 -6.30 2.53 3.17
C ARG A 50 -6.87 1.25 3.78
N GLU A 51 -7.73 0.57 3.05
CA GLU A 51 -8.28 -0.70 3.51
C GLU A 51 -7.21 -1.76 3.66
N CYS A 52 -6.28 -1.81 2.72
CA CYS A 52 -5.17 -2.73 2.76
C CYS A 52 -4.32 -2.49 4.01
N CYS A 53 -4.05 -1.22 4.31
CA CYS A 53 -3.29 -0.86 5.50
C CYS A 53 -4.00 -1.31 6.78
N ARG A 54 -5.32 -1.14 6.85
CA ARG A 54 -6.08 -1.57 8.01
C ARG A 54 -5.97 -3.07 8.25
N LYS A 55 -5.87 -3.83 7.17
CA LYS A 55 -5.75 -5.28 7.29
C LYS A 55 -4.33 -5.72 7.64
N LEU A 56 -3.33 -5.02 7.13
CA LEU A 56 -1.93 -5.39 7.33
C LEU A 56 -1.32 -4.80 8.59
N ARG A 57 -1.72 -3.60 8.96
CA ARG A 57 -1.15 -2.90 10.11
C ARG A 57 -2.25 -2.24 10.93
N PRO A 58 -3.12 -3.02 11.56
CA PRO A 58 -4.16 -2.45 12.40
C PRO A 58 -3.55 -1.81 13.64
N SER A 59 -4.17 -0.72 14.09
CA SER A 59 -3.76 -0.06 15.32
C SER A 59 -5.01 0.28 16.13
N LYS A 60 -4.89 0.20 17.44
CA LYS A 60 -5.99 0.56 18.33
C LYS A 60 -6.06 2.06 18.56
N ASP A 61 -4.98 2.77 18.26
CA ASP A 61 -4.93 4.23 18.40
C ASP A 61 -5.37 4.85 17.08
N PRO A 62 -6.49 5.60 17.06
CA PRO A 62 -6.98 6.22 15.83
C PRO A 62 -5.96 7.15 15.18
N ARG A 63 -5.17 7.85 15.96
CA ARG A 63 -4.16 8.75 15.41
C ARG A 63 -3.06 7.98 14.71
N GLU A 64 -2.61 6.90 15.34
CA GLU A 64 -1.58 6.06 14.75
C GLU A 64 -2.10 5.38 13.50
N GLN A 65 -3.33 4.89 13.55
CA GLN A 65 -3.96 4.26 12.40
C GLN A 65 -4.04 5.23 11.23
N ALA A 66 -4.46 6.47 11.47
CA ALA A 66 -4.56 7.48 10.43
C ALA A 66 -3.19 7.77 9.82
N ARG A 67 -2.16 7.82 10.65
CA ARG A 67 -0.81 8.07 10.17
C ARG A 67 -0.30 6.92 9.30
N PHE A 68 -0.54 5.69 9.72
CA PHE A 68 -0.15 4.52 8.93
C PHE A 68 -0.83 4.53 7.57
N GLU A 69 -2.13 4.83 7.55
CA GLU A 69 -2.88 4.88 6.30
C GLU A 69 -2.36 5.98 5.38
N ALA A 70 -2.08 7.14 5.93
CA ALA A 70 -1.55 8.25 5.15
C ALA A 70 -0.20 7.91 4.53
N GLU A 71 0.68 7.31 5.31
CA GLU A 71 2.00 6.89 4.82
C GLU A 71 1.88 5.84 3.74
N PHE A 72 0.98 4.88 3.94
CA PHE A 72 0.77 3.80 2.99
C PHE A 72 0.23 4.33 1.67
N VAL A 73 -0.73 5.24 1.74
CA VAL A 73 -1.29 5.87 0.55
C VAL A 73 -0.22 6.67 -0.19
N GLU A 74 0.58 7.42 0.55
CA GLU A 74 1.64 8.21 -0.06
C GLU A 74 2.64 7.33 -0.81
N MET A 75 3.03 6.21 -0.21
CA MET A 75 3.92 5.27 -0.88
C MET A 75 3.30 4.68 -2.13
N GLY A 76 2.03 4.32 -2.05
CA GLY A 76 1.36 3.62 -3.14
C GLY A 76 0.94 4.51 -4.29
N LEU A 77 0.50 5.73 -4.01
CA LEU A 77 0.08 6.65 -5.05
C LEU A 77 1.25 7.38 -5.67
N TRP A 78 2.27 7.60 -4.88
CA TRP A 78 3.42 8.38 -5.30
C TRP A 78 2.94 9.68 -5.95
N PRO A 79 2.36 10.59 -5.13
CA PRO A 79 1.74 11.79 -5.66
C PRO A 79 2.64 12.57 -6.61
N ASP A 80 2.02 13.18 -7.60
CA ASP A 80 2.76 13.96 -8.58
C ASP A 80 3.52 15.07 -7.87
N GLY A 81 4.78 15.24 -8.25
CA GLY A 81 5.63 16.24 -7.63
C GLY A 81 6.17 15.84 -6.27
N SER A 82 5.79 14.67 -5.79
CA SER A 82 6.25 14.19 -4.50
C SER A 82 7.72 13.78 -4.58
N GLN A 83 8.45 14.13 -3.53
CA GLN A 83 9.83 13.72 -3.38
C GLN A 83 9.91 12.76 -2.22
N ARG A 84 9.55 11.53 -2.45
CA ARG A 84 9.54 10.52 -1.40
C ARG A 84 10.87 10.40 -0.68
N ILE A 85 11.89 10.74 -1.38
CA ILE A 85 13.24 10.69 -0.85
C ILE A 85 13.76 12.07 -0.56
N ALA A 86 12.87 12.99 -0.36
CA ALA A 86 13.25 14.37 -0.11
C ALA A 86 14.21 14.48 1.06
N ALA A 87 14.22 13.48 1.83
CA ALA A 87 15.20 13.44 2.90
C ALA A 87 16.58 13.34 2.34
#